data_0982566f4b30cf89ae0fce0add3d3363
#
_entry.id   0982566f4b30cf89ae0fce0add3d3363
#
_cell.length_a   1.000
_cell.length_b   1.000
_cell.length_c   1.000
_cell.angle_alpha   90.00
_cell.angle_beta   90.00
_cell.angle_gamma   90.00
#
_symmetry.space_group_name_H-M   'P 1'
#
loop_
_entity.id
_entity.type
_entity.pdbx_description
1 polymer ?
#
loop_
_entity_poly.entity_id
_entity_poly.type
_entity_poly.pdbx_seq_one_letter_code
_entity_poly.pdbx_strand_id
1 'polypeptide(L)'
;MNILITGIHGFVGSNLVVALKVRHGLYGLDIVTSEKDGVIKTFSWDDLDKEMPEFDAVIHLAGKAHDTKNRNAADTYFKINTGLTQRIFDWFLARPSIKKFIFFSTVKSAADSVQGDILTEECVPVPIGPYGESKIKAENYIIERFAPEALGNLYHAFGDSSIY
;
A
#
# COMPACT_ATOMS: atom_id res chain seq x y z
N MET A 1 -4.59 6.55 17.84
CA MET A 1 -5.24 6.45 16.54
C MET A 1 -5.57 4.99 16.26
N ASN A 2 -6.67 4.73 15.57
CA ASN A 2 -6.97 3.41 15.00
C ASN A 2 -6.44 3.36 13.56
N ILE A 3 -5.57 2.42 13.27
CA ILE A 3 -4.90 2.31 11.96
C ILE A 3 -5.26 0.97 11.32
N LEU A 4 -5.80 1.02 10.10
CA LEU A 4 -6.02 -0.16 9.28
C LEU A 4 -4.77 -0.41 8.41
N ILE A 5 -4.17 -1.58 8.53
CA ILE A 5 -2.96 -1.97 7.78
C ILE A 5 -3.32 -3.14 6.86
N THR A 6 -3.27 -2.93 5.55
CA THR A 6 -3.44 -4.04 4.61
C THR A 6 -2.13 -4.80 4.44
N GLY A 7 -2.18 -6.11 4.27
CA GLY A 7 -0.97 -6.93 4.21
C GLY A 7 -0.22 -7.02 5.56
N ILE A 8 -0.96 -6.97 6.67
CA ILE A 8 -0.40 -6.89 8.04
C ILE A 8 0.43 -8.13 8.43
N HIS A 9 0.17 -9.28 7.81
CA HIS A 9 0.95 -10.51 8.03
C HIS A 9 2.21 -10.59 7.17
N GLY A 10 2.41 -9.67 6.21
CA GLY A 10 3.62 -9.57 5.41
C GLY A 10 4.83 -9.08 6.21
N PHE A 11 6.00 -9.05 5.56
CA PHE A 11 7.25 -8.62 6.17
C PHE A 11 7.17 -7.18 6.71
N VAL A 12 6.80 -6.22 5.87
CA VAL A 12 6.68 -4.81 6.27
C VAL A 12 5.59 -4.64 7.33
N GLY A 13 4.41 -5.26 7.14
CA GLY A 13 3.30 -5.21 8.09
C GLY A 13 3.70 -5.69 9.48
N SER A 14 4.45 -6.80 9.56
CA SER A 14 4.93 -7.34 10.84
C SER A 14 5.88 -6.38 11.56
N ASN A 15 6.78 -5.72 10.84
CA ASN A 15 7.69 -4.73 11.42
C ASN A 15 6.93 -3.47 11.89
N LEU A 16 5.94 -3.00 11.10
CA LEU A 16 5.12 -1.87 11.53
C LEU A 16 4.29 -2.19 12.78
N VAL A 17 3.79 -3.40 12.93
CA VAL A 17 3.09 -3.82 14.16
C VAL A 17 3.99 -3.65 15.37
N VAL A 18 5.23 -4.13 15.30
CA VAL A 18 6.20 -3.98 16.41
C VAL A 18 6.43 -2.52 16.75
N ALA A 19 6.56 -1.66 15.74
CA ALA A 19 6.86 -0.24 15.95
C ALA A 19 5.65 0.57 16.48
N LEU A 20 4.43 0.19 16.11
CA LEU A 20 3.24 1.03 16.31
C LEU A 20 2.31 0.54 17.43
N LYS A 21 2.33 -0.75 17.80
CA LYS A 21 1.35 -1.38 18.70
C LYS A 21 1.28 -0.74 20.11
N VAL A 22 2.34 -0.09 20.56
CA VAL A 22 2.36 0.54 21.90
C VAL A 22 1.58 1.86 21.93
N ARG A 23 1.46 2.54 20.77
CA ARG A 23 0.88 3.89 20.69
C ARG A 23 -0.44 3.96 19.92
N HIS A 24 -0.80 2.90 19.19
CA HIS A 24 -1.94 2.90 18.28
C HIS A 24 -2.75 1.61 18.40
N GLY A 25 -4.07 1.70 18.18
CA GLY A 25 -4.92 0.55 17.93
C GLY A 25 -4.70 0.06 16.50
N LEU A 26 -4.18 -1.15 16.33
CA LEU A 26 -3.86 -1.70 15.01
C LEU A 26 -4.89 -2.73 14.59
N TYR A 27 -5.33 -2.60 13.35
CA TYR A 27 -6.24 -3.53 12.68
C TYR A 27 -5.63 -3.99 11.38
N GLY A 28 -5.86 -5.23 11.02
CA GLY A 28 -5.38 -5.82 9.77
C GLY A 28 -6.47 -5.96 8.73
N LEU A 29 -6.10 -5.91 7.46
CA LEU A 29 -6.87 -6.38 6.32
C LEU A 29 -5.96 -7.28 5.49
N ASP A 30 -6.21 -8.58 5.48
CA ASP A 30 -5.31 -9.54 4.86
C ASP A 30 -6.08 -10.77 4.34
N ILE A 31 -5.41 -11.60 3.53
CA ILE A 31 -5.90 -12.94 3.16
C ILE A 31 -5.74 -13.94 4.31
N VAL A 32 -4.80 -13.67 5.24
CA VAL A 32 -4.58 -14.42 6.47
C VAL A 32 -5.25 -13.63 7.60
N THR A 33 -6.24 -14.22 8.27
CA THR A 33 -7.03 -13.58 9.32
C THR A 33 -6.75 -14.13 10.71
N SER A 34 -5.65 -14.87 10.88
CA SER A 34 -5.22 -15.38 12.19
C SER A 34 -4.88 -14.25 13.17
N GLU A 35 -4.98 -14.55 14.44
CA GLU A 35 -4.57 -13.63 15.50
C GLU A 35 -3.08 -13.24 15.34
N LYS A 36 -2.78 -11.98 15.68
CA LYS A 36 -1.43 -11.45 15.65
C LYS A 36 -1.22 -10.56 16.86
N ASP A 37 -0.13 -10.81 17.59
CA ASP A 37 0.21 -10.01 18.77
C ASP A 37 0.31 -8.52 18.41
N GLY A 38 -0.34 -7.68 19.22
CA GLY A 38 -0.41 -6.23 19.00
C GLY A 38 -1.41 -5.77 17.94
N VAL A 39 -2.21 -6.67 17.37
CA VAL A 39 -3.29 -6.37 16.42
C VAL A 39 -4.61 -6.72 17.07
N ILE A 40 -5.54 -5.77 17.08
CA ILE A 40 -6.86 -5.92 17.73
C ILE A 40 -7.69 -6.95 16.97
N LYS A 41 -7.72 -6.84 15.63
CA LYS A 41 -8.43 -7.77 14.75
C LYS A 41 -7.87 -7.69 13.32
N THR A 42 -7.78 -8.82 12.64
CA THR A 42 -7.53 -8.88 11.20
C THR A 42 -8.81 -9.26 10.48
N PHE A 43 -9.21 -8.42 9.54
CA PHE A 43 -10.34 -8.61 8.65
C PHE A 43 -9.89 -9.28 7.37
N SER A 44 -10.80 -10.02 6.73
CA SER A 44 -10.63 -10.50 5.37
C SER A 44 -11.01 -9.40 4.37
N TRP A 45 -10.59 -9.52 3.12
CA TRP A 45 -11.02 -8.61 2.05
C TRP A 45 -12.53 -8.64 1.79
N ASP A 46 -13.22 -9.73 2.14
CA ASP A 46 -14.69 -9.84 2.02
C ASP A 46 -15.43 -9.10 3.15
N ASP A 47 -14.71 -8.69 4.19
CA ASP A 47 -15.28 -7.89 5.28
C ASP A 47 -15.28 -6.38 4.97
N LEU A 48 -14.58 -5.95 3.92
CA LEU A 48 -14.43 -4.52 3.59
C LEU A 48 -15.77 -3.83 3.28
N ASP A 49 -16.75 -4.59 2.79
CA ASP A 49 -18.09 -4.11 2.44
C ASP A 49 -19.09 -4.26 3.61
N LYS A 50 -18.63 -4.76 4.77
CA LYS A 50 -19.41 -4.89 6.00
C LYS A 50 -19.16 -3.72 6.93
N GLU A 51 -19.86 -3.72 8.07
CA GLU A 51 -19.63 -2.76 9.13
C GLU A 51 -18.25 -2.99 9.76
N MET A 52 -17.37 -2.01 9.64
CA MET A 52 -16.03 -1.99 10.20
C MET A 52 -15.90 -0.89 11.24
N PRO A 53 -14.96 -1.02 12.20
CA PRO A 53 -14.62 0.06 13.12
C PRO A 53 -14.22 1.34 12.39
N GLU A 54 -14.31 2.47 13.09
CA GLU A 54 -13.76 3.73 12.58
C GLU A 54 -12.23 3.73 12.67
N PHE A 55 -11.59 4.22 11.61
CA PHE A 55 -10.16 4.36 11.50
C PHE A 55 -9.75 5.82 11.29
N ASP A 56 -8.58 6.18 11.78
CA ASP A 56 -7.97 7.48 11.56
C ASP A 56 -7.06 7.47 10.31
N ALA A 57 -6.49 6.30 10.01
CA ALA A 57 -5.55 6.14 8.89
C ALA A 57 -5.63 4.74 8.27
N VAL A 58 -5.28 4.67 7.00
CA VAL A 58 -5.04 3.41 6.25
C VAL A 58 -3.58 3.38 5.83
N ILE A 59 -2.90 2.25 6.08
CA ILE A 59 -1.57 1.95 5.53
C ILE A 59 -1.72 0.77 4.57
N HIS A 60 -1.51 1.02 3.28
CA HIS A 60 -1.69 0.00 2.25
C HIS A 60 -0.36 -0.64 1.86
N LEU A 61 -0.15 -1.88 2.34
CA LEU A 61 1.03 -2.70 2.08
C LEU A 61 0.70 -3.94 1.26
N ALA A 62 -0.58 -4.34 1.19
CA ALA A 62 -0.98 -5.55 0.49
C ALA A 62 -0.57 -5.47 -0.98
N GLY A 63 0.16 -6.47 -1.44
CA GLY A 63 0.63 -6.53 -2.81
C GLY A 63 1.42 -7.81 -3.05
N LYS A 64 1.54 -8.19 -4.32
CA LYS A 64 2.43 -9.25 -4.76
C LYS A 64 3.83 -8.66 -4.95
N ALA A 65 4.80 -9.12 -4.16
CA ALA A 65 6.19 -8.73 -4.31
C ALA A 65 6.79 -9.26 -5.62
N HIS A 66 7.90 -8.65 -6.05
CA HIS A 66 8.62 -9.08 -7.24
C HIS A 66 9.07 -10.55 -7.10
N ASP A 67 8.70 -11.37 -8.08
CA ASP A 67 9.06 -12.78 -8.16
C ASP A 67 9.78 -13.03 -9.48
N THR A 68 11.07 -13.31 -9.40
CA THR A 68 11.92 -13.57 -10.56
C THR A 68 11.64 -14.91 -11.24
N LYS A 69 10.93 -15.82 -10.56
CA LYS A 69 10.70 -17.19 -11.02
C LYS A 69 9.43 -17.36 -11.85
N ASN A 70 8.44 -16.45 -11.73
CA ASN A 70 7.12 -16.64 -12.30
C ASN A 70 6.80 -15.61 -13.39
N ARG A 71 7.35 -15.81 -14.59
CA ARG A 71 7.13 -14.93 -15.76
C ARG A 71 5.70 -14.98 -16.33
N ASN A 72 4.91 -16.01 -16.02
CA ASN A 72 3.57 -16.21 -16.57
C ASN A 72 2.45 -15.58 -15.75
N ALA A 73 2.76 -14.77 -14.74
CA ALA A 73 1.78 -14.22 -13.80
C ALA A 73 1.58 -12.70 -13.95
N ALA A 74 1.77 -12.11 -15.14
CA ALA A 74 1.58 -10.68 -15.36
C ALA A 74 0.21 -10.20 -14.86
N ASP A 75 -0.87 -10.87 -15.29
CA ASP A 75 -2.24 -10.54 -14.87
C ASP A 75 -2.43 -10.60 -13.35
N THR A 76 -1.72 -11.50 -12.68
CA THR A 76 -1.77 -11.62 -11.22
C THR A 76 -1.19 -10.38 -10.54
N TYR A 77 -0.11 -9.80 -11.08
CA TYR A 77 0.43 -8.55 -10.54
C TYR A 77 -0.56 -7.41 -10.67
N PHE A 78 -1.20 -7.23 -11.83
CA PHE A 78 -2.21 -6.19 -12.01
C PHE A 78 -3.44 -6.43 -11.13
N LYS A 79 -3.93 -7.67 -11.06
CA LYS A 79 -5.07 -8.00 -10.21
C LYS A 79 -4.80 -7.70 -8.73
N ILE A 80 -3.62 -8.03 -8.25
CA ILE A 80 -3.27 -7.86 -6.84
C ILE A 80 -2.80 -6.42 -6.57
N ASN A 81 -1.74 -5.95 -7.25
CA ASN A 81 -1.15 -4.65 -6.91
C ASN A 81 -2.04 -3.48 -7.32
N THR A 82 -2.60 -3.51 -8.53
CA THR A 82 -3.51 -2.45 -8.98
C THR A 82 -4.92 -2.65 -8.43
N GLY A 83 -5.48 -3.86 -8.57
CA GLY A 83 -6.87 -4.12 -8.20
C GLY A 83 -7.17 -3.97 -6.71
N LEU A 84 -6.31 -4.48 -5.81
CA LEU A 84 -6.51 -4.28 -4.37
C LEU A 84 -6.29 -2.82 -3.97
N THR A 85 -5.33 -2.11 -4.61
CA THR A 85 -5.15 -0.68 -4.37
C THR A 85 -6.39 0.12 -4.75
N GLN A 86 -6.97 -0.15 -5.92
CA GLN A 86 -8.23 0.47 -6.34
C GLN A 86 -9.34 0.23 -5.32
N ARG A 87 -9.54 -1.02 -4.92
CA ARG A 87 -10.59 -1.40 -3.98
C ARG A 87 -10.45 -0.70 -2.63
N ILE A 88 -9.26 -0.71 -2.02
CA ILE A 88 -9.06 -0.10 -0.70
C ILE A 88 -9.06 1.43 -0.78
N PHE A 89 -8.59 2.01 -1.89
CA PHE A 89 -8.61 3.45 -2.07
C PHE A 89 -10.03 3.98 -2.31
N ASP A 90 -10.85 3.32 -3.12
CA ASP A 90 -12.26 3.65 -3.28
C ASP A 90 -13.03 3.53 -1.95
N TRP A 91 -12.72 2.47 -1.18
CA TRP A 91 -13.27 2.30 0.16
C TRP A 91 -12.87 3.44 1.12
N PHE A 92 -11.63 3.89 1.05
CA PHE A 92 -11.12 5.06 1.80
C PHE A 92 -11.84 6.35 1.39
N LEU A 93 -11.97 6.63 0.09
CA LEU A 93 -12.62 7.83 -0.42
C LEU A 93 -14.11 7.92 -0.01
N ALA A 94 -14.77 6.79 0.11
CA ALA A 94 -16.15 6.72 0.59
C ALA A 94 -16.31 7.01 2.10
N ARG A 95 -15.20 7.22 2.83
CA ARG A 95 -15.18 7.42 4.29
C ARG A 95 -14.44 8.69 4.69
N PRO A 96 -15.07 9.86 4.64
CA PRO A 96 -14.43 11.14 4.91
C PRO A 96 -13.96 11.31 6.36
N SER A 97 -14.34 10.41 7.27
CA SER A 97 -13.80 10.36 8.63
C SER A 97 -12.34 9.92 8.66
N ILE A 98 -11.89 9.09 7.72
CA ILE A 98 -10.51 8.63 7.62
C ILE A 98 -9.68 9.74 6.97
N LYS A 99 -8.65 10.22 7.66
CA LYS A 99 -7.92 11.43 7.26
C LYS A 99 -6.61 11.16 6.52
N LYS A 100 -6.09 9.92 6.57
CA LYS A 100 -4.77 9.60 6.01
C LYS A 100 -4.80 8.28 5.26
N PHE A 101 -4.25 8.30 4.05
CA PHE A 101 -3.97 7.11 3.27
C PHE A 101 -2.47 7.08 2.93
N ILE A 102 -1.78 6.03 3.35
CA ILE A 102 -0.35 5.83 3.11
C ILE A 102 -0.20 4.62 2.20
N PHE A 103 0.35 4.83 1.01
CA PHE A 103 0.61 3.78 0.03
C PHE A 103 2.10 3.46 -0.05
N PHE A 104 2.45 2.19 0.11
CA PHE A 104 3.82 1.73 -0.07
C PHE A 104 4.03 1.30 -1.52
N SER A 105 4.77 2.10 -2.25
CA SER A 105 5.16 1.77 -3.61
C SER A 105 6.56 1.14 -3.69
N THR A 106 7.27 1.33 -4.78
CA THR A 106 8.59 0.74 -5.04
C THR A 106 9.36 1.61 -6.03
N VAL A 107 10.67 1.67 -5.89
CA VAL A 107 11.54 2.32 -6.89
C VAL A 107 11.42 1.68 -8.28
N LYS A 108 11.01 0.41 -8.36
CA LYS A 108 10.75 -0.27 -9.65
C LYS A 108 9.53 0.24 -10.40
N SER A 109 8.67 1.03 -9.76
CA SER A 109 7.60 1.77 -10.46
C SER A 109 8.15 2.94 -11.25
N ALA A 110 9.27 3.53 -10.80
CA ALA A 110 9.93 4.63 -11.47
C ALA A 110 10.93 4.14 -12.52
N ALA A 111 11.82 3.21 -12.17
CA ALA A 111 12.83 2.70 -13.08
C ALA A 111 13.33 1.31 -12.67
N ASP A 112 13.76 0.50 -13.63
CA ASP A 112 14.45 -0.78 -13.37
C ASP A 112 15.95 -0.61 -13.16
N SER A 113 16.52 0.46 -13.74
CA SER A 113 17.91 0.86 -13.56
C SER A 113 18.02 2.37 -13.49
N VAL A 114 18.95 2.87 -12.68
CA VAL A 114 19.26 4.29 -12.57
C VAL A 114 20.11 4.72 -13.75
N GLN A 115 19.66 5.76 -14.48
CA GLN A 115 20.50 6.43 -15.48
C GLN A 115 21.23 7.58 -14.79
N GLY A 116 22.53 7.41 -14.53
CA GLY A 116 23.33 8.32 -13.73
C GLY A 116 23.56 7.79 -12.32
N ASP A 117 23.83 8.67 -11.37
CA ASP A 117 24.25 8.29 -10.02
C ASP A 117 23.08 8.24 -9.01
N ILE A 118 21.97 8.94 -9.30
CA ILE A 118 20.87 9.13 -8.36
C ILE A 118 19.53 9.04 -9.09
N LEU A 119 18.56 8.32 -8.49
CA LEU A 119 17.16 8.35 -8.89
C LEU A 119 16.44 9.37 -8.00
N THR A 120 15.79 10.36 -8.61
CA THR A 120 15.00 11.38 -7.91
C THR A 120 13.53 11.27 -8.27
N GLU A 121 12.67 11.95 -7.53
CA GLU A 121 11.22 12.02 -7.76
C GLU A 121 10.86 12.73 -9.08
N GLU A 122 11.81 13.46 -9.69
CA GLU A 122 11.63 14.11 -10.99
C GLU A 122 11.80 13.14 -12.18
N CYS A 123 12.22 11.91 -11.90
CA CYS A 123 12.38 10.89 -12.93
C CYS A 123 11.02 10.55 -13.56
N VAL A 124 10.93 10.64 -14.88
CA VAL A 124 9.76 10.15 -15.61
C VAL A 124 9.71 8.63 -15.46
N PRO A 125 8.62 8.05 -14.91
CA PRO A 125 8.55 6.62 -14.66
C PRO A 125 8.61 5.80 -15.94
N VAL A 126 9.54 4.87 -16.02
CA VAL A 126 9.70 3.88 -17.11
C VAL A 126 9.87 2.49 -16.47
N PRO A 127 8.80 1.94 -15.87
CA PRO A 127 8.88 0.62 -15.26
C PRO A 127 9.10 -0.47 -16.29
N ILE A 128 9.88 -1.49 -15.92
CA ILE A 128 10.10 -2.67 -16.75
C ILE A 128 9.51 -3.89 -16.05
N GLY A 129 8.57 -4.53 -16.76
CA GLY A 129 7.91 -5.75 -16.32
C GLY A 129 6.71 -5.54 -15.37
N PRO A 130 5.91 -6.61 -15.21
CA PRO A 130 4.56 -6.51 -14.68
C PRO A 130 4.50 -6.05 -13.21
N TYR A 131 5.56 -6.25 -12.43
CA TYR A 131 5.61 -5.75 -11.05
C TYR A 131 5.66 -4.21 -11.02
N GLY A 132 6.66 -3.59 -11.66
CA GLY A 132 6.78 -2.13 -11.72
C GLY A 132 5.59 -1.48 -12.40
N GLU A 133 5.16 -2.04 -13.55
CA GLU A 133 4.00 -1.56 -14.30
C GLU A 133 2.69 -1.61 -13.49
N SER A 134 2.46 -2.67 -12.70
CA SER A 134 1.29 -2.77 -11.83
C SER A 134 1.33 -1.78 -10.67
N LYS A 135 2.51 -1.46 -10.15
CA LYS A 135 2.69 -0.49 -9.06
C LYS A 135 2.50 0.94 -9.53
N ILE A 136 3.10 1.34 -10.67
CA ILE A 136 2.88 2.69 -11.22
C ILE A 136 1.41 2.89 -11.62
N LYS A 137 0.75 1.85 -12.14
CA LYS A 137 -0.69 1.94 -12.44
C LYS A 137 -1.54 2.15 -11.17
N ALA A 138 -1.13 1.56 -10.05
CA ALA A 138 -1.77 1.80 -8.76
C ALA A 138 -1.53 3.23 -8.24
N GLU A 139 -0.31 3.75 -8.38
CA GLU A 139 0.02 5.14 -8.05
C GLU A 139 -0.81 6.13 -8.85
N ASN A 140 -0.83 5.97 -10.17
CA ASN A 140 -1.61 6.83 -11.07
C ASN A 140 -3.10 6.82 -10.72
N TYR A 141 -3.66 5.66 -10.39
CA TYR A 141 -5.05 5.57 -9.94
C TYR A 141 -5.32 6.40 -8.69
N ILE A 142 -4.42 6.37 -7.71
CA ILE A 142 -4.52 7.17 -6.49
C ILE A 142 -4.45 8.66 -6.85
N ILE A 143 -3.45 9.07 -7.63
CA ILE A 143 -3.23 10.47 -8.02
C ILE A 143 -4.43 11.04 -8.80
N GLU A 144 -4.94 10.30 -9.78
CA GLU A 144 -6.07 10.72 -10.63
C GLU A 144 -7.38 10.89 -9.84
N ARG A 145 -7.57 10.06 -8.81
CA ARG A 145 -8.77 10.08 -7.97
C ARG A 145 -8.71 11.08 -6.81
N PHE A 146 -7.51 11.50 -6.46
CA PHE A 146 -7.32 12.46 -5.38
C PHE A 146 -7.50 13.86 -5.96
N ALA A 147 -8.59 14.57 -5.56
CA ALA A 147 -8.80 15.95 -5.99
C ALA A 147 -7.59 16.82 -5.60
N PRO A 148 -7.16 17.78 -6.43
CA PRO A 148 -5.99 18.64 -6.18
C PRO A 148 -6.02 19.34 -4.81
N GLU A 149 -7.19 19.60 -4.27
CA GLU A 149 -7.41 20.22 -2.96
C GLU A 149 -7.04 19.31 -1.77
N ALA A 150 -6.92 18.01 -2.01
CA ALA A 150 -6.62 17.01 -1.00
C ALA A 150 -5.16 16.53 -1.02
N LEU A 151 -4.31 17.03 -1.92
CA LEU A 151 -2.90 16.64 -2.09
C LEU A 151 -2.06 16.77 -0.81
N GLY A 152 -2.48 17.61 0.15
CA GLY A 152 -1.81 17.74 1.44
C GLY A 152 -1.86 16.49 2.34
N ASN A 153 -2.66 15.49 1.99
CA ASN A 153 -2.86 14.27 2.79
C ASN A 153 -2.32 12.99 2.13
N LEU A 154 -1.76 13.09 0.92
CA LEU A 154 -1.16 11.96 0.23
C LEU A 154 0.34 11.92 0.55
N TYR A 155 0.76 10.93 1.31
CA TYR A 155 2.17 10.65 1.55
C TYR A 155 2.61 9.50 0.65
N HIS A 156 3.48 9.79 -0.33
CA HIS A 156 4.25 8.78 -1.02
C HIS A 156 5.39 8.34 -0.11
N ALA A 157 5.27 7.16 0.47
CA ALA A 157 6.42 6.52 1.07
C ALA A 157 7.23 5.85 -0.05
N PHE A 158 8.00 6.61 -0.80
CA PHE A 158 9.18 6.05 -1.45
C PHE A 158 10.07 5.58 -0.30
N GLY A 159 10.51 4.32 -0.38
CA GLY A 159 11.43 3.83 0.63
C GLY A 159 12.62 4.77 0.69
N ASP A 160 12.62 5.64 1.70
CA ASP A 160 13.73 6.50 2.00
C ASP A 160 14.90 5.60 2.40
N SER A 161 15.86 5.48 1.51
CA SER A 161 17.13 4.80 1.75
C SER A 161 18.03 5.63 2.69
N SER A 162 17.50 6.67 3.31
CA SER A 162 18.19 7.53 4.27
C SER A 162 17.92 7.19 5.74
N ILE A 163 17.50 5.96 6.06
CA ILE A 163 17.60 5.48 7.44
C ILE A 163 18.97 4.82 7.61
N TYR A 164 19.93 5.61 8.04
CA TYR A 164 21.17 5.15 8.68
C TYR A 164 20.88 4.66 10.10
#